data_b5297ca9d4dd3e924c1da67fb4859f2f
#
_entry.id   b5297ca9d4dd3e924c1da67fb4859f2f
#
_cell.length_a   1.000
_cell.length_b   1.000
_cell.length_c   1.000
_cell.angle_alpha   90.00
_cell.angle_beta   90.00
_cell.angle_gamma   90.00
#
_symmetry.space_group_name_H-M   'P 1'
#
loop_
_entity.id
_entity.type
_entity.pdbx_description
1 polymer ?
#
loop_
_entity_poly.entity_id
_entity_poly.type
_entity_poly.pdbx_seq_one_letter_code
_entity_poly.pdbx_strand_id
1 'polypeptide(L)'
;MSSNDLDALLRVTSSTYRGETPPDIAFGTYDGAVGRLVLAVTAKGIVACSYEAENDVFERVTRHLGRFIGPDSRRLDPVRRELDAYFSGRLRAFATPVDLTLATPFARTVLQKTMAVPYGTTTTIERIGESIGRPRALRAIGNALASNPVCVIVPCHRVVREDGELGDYPGGAAAKQHLLNVERRAIAG
;
A
#
# COMPACT_ATOMS: atom_id res chain seq x y z
N MET A 1 -13.37 14.56 -14.48
CA MET A 1 -13.26 15.24 -13.17
C MET A 1 -11.79 15.49 -12.91
N SER A 2 -11.40 16.71 -12.57
CA SER A 2 -10.01 17.02 -12.24
C SER A 2 -9.70 16.58 -10.79
N SER A 3 -8.40 16.41 -10.48
CA SER A 3 -7.96 16.10 -9.09
C SER A 3 -8.47 17.16 -8.08
N ASN A 4 -8.62 18.41 -8.53
CA ASN A 4 -9.21 19.49 -7.75
C ASN A 4 -10.70 19.29 -7.45
N ASP A 5 -11.45 18.62 -8.35
CA ASP A 5 -12.90 18.40 -8.16
C ASP A 5 -13.17 17.32 -7.12
N LEU A 6 -12.30 16.30 -7.04
CA LEU A 6 -12.41 15.26 -6.00
C LEU A 6 -12.01 15.81 -4.63
N ASP A 7 -10.94 16.60 -4.56
CA ASP A 7 -10.50 17.26 -3.32
C ASP A 7 -11.57 18.25 -2.81
N ALA A 8 -12.23 18.96 -3.71
CA ALA A 8 -13.35 19.85 -3.39
C ALA A 8 -14.57 19.05 -2.90
N LEU A 9 -14.92 17.94 -3.55
CA LEU A 9 -15.98 17.03 -3.12
C LEU A 9 -15.69 16.39 -1.75
N LEU A 10 -14.47 15.92 -1.53
CA LEU A 10 -14.06 15.33 -0.25
C LEU A 10 -14.01 16.38 0.87
N ARG A 11 -13.64 17.63 0.58
CA ARG A 11 -13.68 18.74 1.55
C ARG A 11 -15.11 19.19 1.87
N VAL A 12 -15.97 19.27 0.86
CA VAL A 12 -17.39 19.61 1.05
C VAL A 12 -18.09 18.51 1.83
N THR A 13 -17.83 17.23 1.52
CA THR A 13 -18.41 16.11 2.27
C THR A 13 -17.84 16.00 3.69
N SER A 14 -16.57 16.34 3.92
CA SER A 14 -16.00 16.35 5.29
C SER A 14 -16.52 17.49 6.16
N SER A 15 -16.91 18.61 5.56
CA SER A 15 -17.47 19.77 6.28
C SER A 15 -18.98 19.63 6.56
N THR A 16 -19.72 18.91 5.69
CA THR A 16 -21.19 18.78 5.77
C THR A 16 -21.65 17.42 6.26
N TYR A 17 -20.75 16.41 6.29
CA TYR A 17 -21.09 15.07 6.70
C TYR A 17 -21.14 14.95 8.25
N ARG A 18 -22.21 15.44 8.82
CA ARG A 18 -22.69 15.05 10.17
C ARG A 18 -23.69 13.88 10.06
N GLY A 19 -23.42 12.96 9.13
CA GLY A 19 -24.24 11.78 8.95
C GLY A 19 -24.03 10.78 10.09
N GLU A 20 -25.11 10.25 10.60
CA GLU A 20 -25.12 9.28 11.71
C GLU A 20 -24.47 7.94 11.32
N THR A 21 -24.27 7.67 10.03
CA THR A 21 -23.69 6.41 9.53
C THR A 21 -22.29 6.63 8.98
N PRO A 22 -21.26 6.01 9.56
CA PRO A 22 -19.90 6.09 9.03
C PRO A 22 -19.82 5.41 7.63
N PRO A 23 -18.94 5.88 6.73
CA PRO A 23 -18.78 5.25 5.43
C PRO A 23 -18.32 3.79 5.57
N ASP A 24 -18.72 2.94 4.64
CA ASP A 24 -18.23 1.55 4.59
C ASP A 24 -16.72 1.49 4.38
N ILE A 25 -16.21 2.42 3.58
CA ILE A 25 -14.80 2.55 3.23
C ILE A 25 -14.34 3.96 3.56
N ALA A 26 -13.39 4.07 4.49
CA ALA A 26 -12.68 5.31 4.78
C ALA A 26 -11.67 5.57 3.67
N PHE A 27 -11.77 6.73 3.01
CA PHE A 27 -10.91 7.11 1.90
C PHE A 27 -10.24 8.45 2.18
N GLY A 28 -8.94 8.55 1.86
CA GLY A 28 -8.17 9.77 2.06
C GLY A 28 -6.72 9.59 1.67
N THR A 29 -5.88 10.55 2.04
CA THR A 29 -4.46 10.58 1.65
C THR A 29 -3.54 10.65 2.86
N TYR A 30 -2.28 10.32 2.60
CA TYR A 30 -1.14 10.52 3.48
C TYR A 30 0.00 11.15 2.67
N ASP A 31 0.51 12.28 3.12
CA ASP A 31 1.67 12.97 2.53
C ASP A 31 2.90 12.69 3.40
N GLY A 32 3.86 11.96 2.86
CA GLY A 32 5.06 11.51 3.60
C GLY A 32 6.35 11.61 2.80
N ALA A 33 7.41 11.05 3.36
CA ALA A 33 8.77 11.13 2.80
C ALA A 33 8.92 10.50 1.41
N VAL A 34 8.00 9.61 1.02
CA VAL A 34 7.99 8.95 -0.31
C VAL A 34 6.95 9.53 -1.26
N GLY A 35 6.41 10.72 -0.95
CA GLY A 35 5.33 11.35 -1.69
C GLY A 35 3.95 11.04 -1.12
N ARG A 36 2.93 11.37 -1.90
CA ARG A 36 1.52 11.16 -1.54
C ARG A 36 1.13 9.69 -1.72
N LEU A 37 0.46 9.13 -0.71
CA LEU A 37 -0.16 7.81 -0.74
C LEU A 37 -1.68 7.97 -0.60
N VAL A 38 -2.43 7.26 -1.43
CA VAL A 38 -3.89 7.18 -1.31
C VAL A 38 -4.25 5.99 -0.43
N LEU A 39 -5.08 6.24 0.58
CA LEU A 39 -5.49 5.25 1.57
C LEU A 39 -6.95 4.90 1.41
N ALA A 40 -7.28 3.61 1.47
CA ALA A 40 -8.65 3.13 1.61
C ALA A 40 -8.71 2.03 2.68
N VAL A 41 -9.58 2.22 3.68
CA VAL A 41 -9.70 1.32 4.84
C VAL A 41 -11.14 0.87 4.99
N THR A 42 -11.35 -0.45 5.06
CA THR A 42 -12.64 -1.10 5.35
C THR A 42 -12.71 -1.55 6.81
N ALA A 43 -13.83 -2.17 7.20
CA ALA A 43 -13.93 -2.83 8.50
C ALA A 43 -12.99 -4.04 8.64
N LYS A 44 -12.50 -4.61 7.53
CA LYS A 44 -11.58 -5.76 7.52
C LYS A 44 -10.11 -5.37 7.55
N GLY A 45 -9.78 -4.11 7.22
CA GLY A 45 -8.43 -3.60 7.15
C GLY A 45 -8.20 -2.67 5.96
N ILE A 46 -6.93 -2.37 5.70
CA ILE A 46 -6.53 -1.51 4.59
C ILE A 46 -6.58 -2.29 3.27
N VAL A 47 -7.30 -1.74 2.29
CA VAL A 47 -7.42 -2.30 0.93
C VAL A 47 -6.60 -1.55 -0.10
N ALA A 48 -6.23 -0.28 0.19
CA ALA A 48 -5.33 0.50 -0.64
C ALA A 48 -4.40 1.37 0.21
N CYS A 49 -3.12 1.36 -0.19
CA CYS A 49 -2.06 2.29 0.17
C CYS A 49 -1.23 2.45 -1.10
N SER A 50 -1.57 3.42 -1.95
CA SER A 50 -1.14 3.45 -3.35
C SER A 50 -0.52 4.79 -3.73
N TYR A 51 0.46 4.74 -4.63
CA TYR A 51 1.06 5.91 -5.30
C TYR A 51 0.26 6.40 -6.51
N GLU A 52 -0.77 5.66 -6.92
CA GLU A 52 -1.62 6.02 -8.05
C GLU A 52 -2.43 7.30 -7.74
N ALA A 53 -2.96 7.92 -8.80
CA ALA A 53 -3.85 9.07 -8.64
C ALA A 53 -5.11 8.71 -7.83
N GLU A 54 -5.60 9.65 -7.03
CA GLU A 54 -6.77 9.45 -6.16
C GLU A 54 -7.98 8.94 -6.93
N ASN A 55 -8.24 9.48 -8.12
CA ASN A 55 -9.36 9.07 -8.97
C ASN A 55 -9.26 7.60 -9.39
N ASP A 56 -8.06 7.12 -9.76
CA ASP A 56 -7.85 5.75 -10.21
C ASP A 56 -8.09 4.75 -9.07
N VAL A 57 -7.58 5.09 -7.88
CA VAL A 57 -7.81 4.28 -6.68
C VAL A 57 -9.28 4.30 -6.29
N PHE A 58 -9.93 5.48 -6.32
CA PHE A 58 -11.35 5.63 -6.00
C PHE A 58 -12.24 4.81 -6.93
N GLU A 59 -12.02 4.90 -8.25
CA GLU A 59 -12.75 4.12 -9.25
C GLU A 59 -12.53 2.61 -9.05
N ARG A 60 -11.30 2.18 -8.82
CA ARG A 60 -10.99 0.78 -8.56
C ARG A 60 -11.70 0.26 -7.32
N VAL A 61 -11.64 0.99 -6.21
CA VAL A 61 -12.31 0.64 -4.96
C VAL A 61 -13.82 0.59 -5.15
N THR A 62 -14.43 1.59 -5.81
CA THR A 62 -15.87 1.64 -6.11
C THR A 62 -16.29 0.45 -6.96
N ARG A 63 -15.56 0.15 -8.03
CA ARG A 63 -15.88 -0.93 -8.97
C ARG A 63 -15.86 -2.30 -8.32
N HIS A 64 -14.92 -2.55 -7.41
CA HIS A 64 -14.74 -3.87 -6.81
C HIS A 64 -15.52 -4.06 -5.51
N LEU A 65 -15.72 -3.00 -4.74
CA LEU A 65 -16.34 -3.09 -3.42
C LEU A 65 -17.75 -2.47 -3.37
N GLY A 66 -18.10 -1.57 -4.31
CA GLY A 66 -19.47 -1.06 -4.56
C GLY A 66 -20.16 -0.49 -3.32
N ARG A 67 -19.42 0.18 -2.41
CA ARG A 67 -19.91 0.60 -1.11
C ARG A 67 -19.83 2.11 -0.95
N PHE A 68 -20.46 2.62 0.11
CA PHE A 68 -20.37 4.03 0.47
C PHE A 68 -18.94 4.39 0.89
N ILE A 69 -18.31 5.30 0.13
CA ILE A 69 -16.92 5.73 0.31
C ILE A 69 -16.93 7.18 0.78
N GLY A 70 -16.18 7.48 1.82
CA GLY A 70 -16.08 8.85 2.34
C GLY A 70 -14.93 9.02 3.33
N PRO A 71 -14.70 10.25 3.80
CA PRO A 71 -13.68 10.53 4.80
C PRO A 71 -14.08 9.95 6.16
N ASP A 72 -13.14 9.26 6.80
CA ASP A 72 -13.29 8.80 8.18
C ASP A 72 -11.93 8.78 8.88
N SER A 73 -11.63 9.84 9.59
CA SER A 73 -10.36 9.99 10.32
C SER A 73 -10.17 8.91 11.38
N ARG A 74 -11.24 8.37 11.99
CA ARG A 74 -11.12 7.33 13.03
C ARG A 74 -10.44 6.07 12.49
N ARG A 75 -10.69 5.72 11.23
CA ARG A 75 -10.07 4.57 10.55
C ARG A 75 -8.77 4.92 9.82
N LEU A 76 -8.62 6.15 9.32
CA LEU A 76 -7.43 6.58 8.57
C LEU A 76 -6.26 6.96 9.50
N ASP A 77 -6.53 7.63 10.62
CA ASP A 77 -5.48 8.14 11.50
C ASP A 77 -4.62 7.06 12.17
N PRO A 78 -5.13 5.87 12.54
CA PRO A 78 -4.27 4.77 12.97
C PRO A 78 -3.23 4.38 11.91
N VAL A 79 -3.64 4.26 10.65
CA VAL A 79 -2.75 3.92 9.53
C VAL A 79 -1.71 5.03 9.30
N ARG A 80 -2.15 6.29 9.34
CA ARG A 80 -1.26 7.46 9.20
C ARG A 80 -0.19 7.49 10.29
N ARG A 81 -0.57 7.24 11.54
CA ARG A 81 0.39 7.15 12.67
C ARG A 81 1.37 6.00 12.51
N GLU A 82 0.94 4.85 12.01
CA GLU A 82 1.83 3.73 11.71
C GLU A 82 2.81 4.07 10.58
N LEU A 83 2.36 4.76 9.53
CA LEU A 83 3.24 5.24 8.46
C LEU A 83 4.26 6.25 8.98
N ASP A 84 3.85 7.22 9.82
CA ASP A 84 4.79 8.17 10.47
C ASP A 84 5.82 7.45 11.34
N ALA A 85 5.39 6.47 12.10
CA ALA A 85 6.28 5.67 12.94
C ALA A 85 7.24 4.80 12.12
N TYR A 86 6.76 4.24 10.99
CA TYR A 86 7.58 3.46 10.06
C TYR A 86 8.64 4.34 9.37
N PHE A 87 8.24 5.50 8.81
CA PHE A 87 9.18 6.40 8.14
C PHE A 87 10.21 7.03 9.09
N SER A 88 9.88 7.13 10.37
CA SER A 88 10.83 7.55 11.40
C SER A 88 11.69 6.40 11.98
N GLY A 89 11.56 5.17 11.45
CA GLY A 89 12.29 3.99 11.89
C GLY A 89 11.84 3.41 13.24
N ARG A 90 10.76 3.93 13.84
CA ARG A 90 10.24 3.49 15.14
C ARG A 90 9.30 2.29 15.04
N LEU A 91 8.75 2.00 13.87
CA LEU A 91 7.87 0.86 13.63
C LEU A 91 8.52 -0.10 12.62
N ARG A 92 8.61 -1.38 12.99
CA ARG A 92 9.17 -2.44 12.12
C ARG A 92 8.11 -3.37 11.54
N ALA A 93 6.89 -3.35 12.09
CA ALA A 93 5.75 -4.14 11.62
C ALA A 93 4.47 -3.35 11.82
N PHE A 94 3.62 -3.32 10.80
CA PHE A 94 2.31 -2.69 10.86
C PHE A 94 1.33 -3.58 11.64
N ALA A 95 0.54 -3.00 12.53
CA ALA A 95 -0.56 -3.68 13.22
C ALA A 95 -1.87 -3.62 12.42
N THR A 96 -2.00 -2.63 11.52
CA THR A 96 -3.17 -2.51 10.64
C THR A 96 -3.35 -3.76 9.80
N PRO A 97 -4.50 -4.46 9.88
CA PRO A 97 -4.77 -5.62 9.05
C PRO A 97 -4.78 -5.25 7.57
N VAL A 98 -4.24 -6.13 6.73
CA VAL A 98 -4.21 -5.97 5.26
C VAL A 98 -5.31 -6.80 4.63
N ASP A 99 -6.17 -6.15 3.85
CA ASP A 99 -7.19 -6.83 3.02
C ASP A 99 -6.79 -6.76 1.55
N LEU A 100 -6.38 -7.89 0.99
CA LEU A 100 -5.95 -8.04 -0.40
C LEU A 100 -7.11 -8.33 -1.37
N THR A 101 -8.34 -7.97 -1.04
CA THR A 101 -9.52 -8.23 -1.89
C THR A 101 -9.39 -7.60 -3.29
N LEU A 102 -8.68 -6.47 -3.42
CA LEU A 102 -8.41 -5.82 -4.72
C LEU A 102 -7.36 -6.55 -5.56
N ALA A 103 -6.61 -7.48 -5.00
CA ALA A 103 -5.62 -8.26 -5.74
C ALA A 103 -6.24 -9.52 -6.35
N THR A 104 -5.77 -9.90 -7.56
CA THR A 104 -6.14 -11.18 -8.18
C THR A 104 -5.71 -12.36 -7.29
N PRO A 105 -6.29 -13.56 -7.45
CA PRO A 105 -5.90 -14.73 -6.63
C PRO A 105 -4.40 -15.03 -6.69
N PHE A 106 -3.78 -14.95 -7.88
CA PHE A 106 -2.34 -15.16 -8.02
C PHE A 106 -1.53 -14.04 -7.34
N ALA A 107 -1.89 -12.77 -7.59
CA ALA A 107 -1.23 -11.63 -6.95
C ALA A 107 -1.34 -11.71 -5.42
N ARG A 108 -2.48 -12.13 -4.89
CA ARG A 108 -2.67 -12.33 -3.44
C ARG A 108 -1.67 -13.33 -2.88
N THR A 109 -1.47 -14.47 -3.56
CA THR A 109 -0.47 -15.46 -3.14
C THR A 109 0.94 -14.88 -3.13
N VAL A 110 1.33 -14.12 -4.17
CA VAL A 110 2.63 -13.44 -4.25
C VAL A 110 2.78 -12.42 -3.12
N LEU A 111 1.79 -11.55 -2.93
CA LEU A 111 1.83 -10.48 -1.92
C LEU A 111 1.86 -11.04 -0.49
N GLN A 112 1.13 -12.12 -0.21
CA GLN A 112 1.20 -12.82 1.08
C GLN A 112 2.61 -13.35 1.37
N LYS A 113 3.29 -13.89 0.37
CA LYS A 113 4.70 -14.31 0.53
C LYS A 113 5.64 -13.12 0.70
N THR A 114 5.37 -12.02 0.00
CA THR A 114 6.14 -10.78 0.16
C THR A 114 6.00 -10.20 1.57
N MET A 115 4.83 -10.30 2.20
CA MET A 115 4.62 -9.88 3.60
C MET A 115 5.48 -10.67 4.60
N ALA A 116 5.88 -11.88 4.26
CA ALA A 116 6.74 -12.71 5.11
C ALA A 116 8.24 -12.34 5.04
N VAL A 117 8.64 -11.44 4.13
CA VAL A 117 10.04 -10.96 4.03
C VAL A 117 10.34 -10.07 5.24
N PRO A 118 11.34 -10.42 6.07
CA PRO A 118 11.60 -9.68 7.29
C PRO A 118 12.01 -8.21 7.05
N TYR A 119 11.68 -7.35 8.01
CA TYR A 119 12.11 -5.95 8.02
C TYR A 119 13.64 -5.83 7.91
N GLY A 120 14.11 -4.92 7.07
CA GLY A 120 15.53 -4.68 6.85
C GLY A 120 16.27 -5.73 6.01
N THR A 121 15.54 -6.71 5.47
CA THR A 121 16.09 -7.71 4.54
C THR A 121 15.50 -7.57 3.15
N THR A 122 16.14 -8.19 2.17
CA THR A 122 15.67 -8.23 0.79
C THR A 122 15.53 -9.66 0.29
N THR A 123 14.71 -9.84 -0.74
CA THR A 123 14.52 -11.10 -1.46
C THR A 123 14.49 -10.82 -2.97
N THR A 124 14.38 -11.85 -3.79
CA THR A 124 14.27 -11.73 -5.24
C THR A 124 12.96 -12.33 -5.75
N ILE A 125 12.60 -12.02 -7.01
CA ILE A 125 11.43 -12.59 -7.67
C ILE A 125 11.55 -14.11 -7.75
N GLU A 126 12.76 -14.62 -8.00
CA GLU A 126 13.09 -16.06 -8.10
C GLU A 126 12.77 -16.77 -6.79
N ARG A 127 13.25 -16.24 -5.67
CA ARG A 127 12.98 -16.80 -4.33
C ARG A 127 11.50 -16.78 -3.97
N ILE A 128 10.77 -15.72 -4.35
CA ILE A 128 9.31 -15.71 -4.18
C ILE A 128 8.70 -16.80 -5.05
N GLY A 129 9.11 -16.94 -6.31
CA GLY A 129 8.65 -17.97 -7.24
C GLY A 129 8.83 -19.38 -6.69
N GLU A 130 10.01 -19.68 -6.15
CA GLU A 130 10.32 -20.95 -5.48
C GLU A 130 9.38 -21.17 -4.29
N SER A 131 9.21 -20.17 -3.44
CA SER A 131 8.40 -20.24 -2.22
C SER A 131 6.91 -20.51 -2.45
N ILE A 132 6.39 -20.13 -3.64
CA ILE A 132 4.99 -20.39 -4.04
C ILE A 132 4.84 -21.60 -4.98
N GLY A 133 5.93 -22.35 -5.25
CA GLY A 133 5.92 -23.49 -6.16
C GLY A 133 5.75 -23.10 -7.64
N ARG A 134 6.15 -21.89 -8.02
CA ARG A 134 6.03 -21.33 -9.37
C ARG A 134 7.34 -20.70 -9.87
N PRO A 135 8.48 -21.42 -9.86
CA PRO A 135 9.80 -20.84 -10.14
C PRO A 135 9.95 -20.26 -11.54
N ARG A 136 9.10 -20.67 -12.50
CA ARG A 136 9.14 -20.17 -13.89
C ARG A 136 8.18 -18.97 -14.13
N ALA A 137 7.40 -18.55 -13.15
CA ALA A 137 6.38 -17.51 -13.29
C ALA A 137 6.93 -16.08 -13.06
N LEU A 138 8.21 -15.82 -13.32
CA LEU A 138 8.91 -14.58 -12.94
C LEU A 138 8.20 -13.32 -13.43
N ARG A 139 7.77 -13.28 -14.71
CA ARG A 139 7.03 -12.14 -15.26
C ARG A 139 5.68 -11.92 -14.56
N ALA A 140 4.94 -12.99 -14.26
CA ALA A 140 3.66 -12.89 -13.56
C ALA A 140 3.84 -12.43 -12.12
N ILE A 141 4.92 -12.85 -11.44
CA ILE A 141 5.29 -12.39 -10.09
C ILE A 141 5.65 -10.91 -10.13
N GLY A 142 6.47 -10.47 -11.09
CA GLY A 142 6.80 -9.06 -11.30
C GLY A 142 5.55 -8.19 -11.49
N ASN A 143 4.60 -8.63 -12.33
CA ASN A 143 3.33 -7.94 -12.54
C ASN A 143 2.49 -7.89 -11.26
N ALA A 144 2.46 -8.96 -10.47
CA ALA A 144 1.75 -9.01 -9.20
C ALA A 144 2.32 -8.00 -8.17
N LEU A 145 3.66 -7.87 -8.12
CA LEU A 145 4.34 -6.89 -7.26
C LEU A 145 4.09 -5.45 -7.75
N ALA A 146 4.12 -5.21 -9.06
CA ALA A 146 3.84 -3.90 -9.66
C ALA A 146 2.40 -3.45 -9.44
N SER A 147 1.45 -4.39 -9.39
CA SER A 147 0.04 -4.13 -9.10
C SER A 147 -0.34 -4.22 -7.62
N ASN A 148 0.62 -4.16 -6.71
CA ASN A 148 0.38 -4.19 -5.27
C ASN A 148 -0.54 -3.02 -4.84
N PRO A 149 -1.77 -3.29 -4.37
CA PRO A 149 -2.69 -2.22 -3.96
C PRO A 149 -2.34 -1.60 -2.60
N VAL A 150 -1.47 -2.24 -1.80
CA VAL A 150 -1.16 -1.84 -0.43
C VAL A 150 0.36 -1.67 -0.26
N CYS A 151 0.92 -0.73 -1.03
CA CYS A 151 2.36 -0.42 -1.00
C CYS A 151 2.83 0.00 0.40
N VAL A 152 4.11 -0.14 0.69
CA VAL A 152 4.77 0.12 1.98
C VAL A 152 4.39 -0.94 3.02
N ILE A 153 3.10 -1.10 3.35
CA ILE A 153 2.59 -2.06 4.34
C ILE A 153 2.82 -3.49 3.84
N VAL A 154 2.46 -3.78 2.58
CA VAL A 154 2.94 -4.99 1.87
C VAL A 154 4.28 -4.65 1.23
N PRO A 155 5.40 -5.19 1.73
CA PRO A 155 6.73 -4.66 1.46
C PRO A 155 7.32 -5.11 0.11
N CYS A 156 6.65 -4.82 -1.01
CA CYS A 156 7.18 -5.12 -2.34
C CYS A 156 8.48 -4.36 -2.67
N HIS A 157 8.80 -3.30 -1.91
CA HIS A 157 10.11 -2.63 -1.98
C HIS A 157 11.28 -3.53 -1.53
N ARG A 158 11.04 -4.56 -0.71
CA ARG A 158 12.06 -5.55 -0.29
C ARG A 158 12.41 -6.56 -1.38
N VAL A 159 11.66 -6.57 -2.49
CA VAL A 159 11.97 -7.44 -3.63
C VAL A 159 12.90 -6.69 -4.57
N VAL A 160 14.13 -7.19 -4.71
CA VAL A 160 15.18 -6.62 -5.54
C VAL A 160 15.55 -7.59 -6.67
N ARG A 161 16.38 -7.18 -7.62
CA ARG A 161 16.93 -8.03 -8.67
C ARG A 161 18.00 -8.96 -8.09
N GLU A 162 18.29 -10.04 -8.80
CA GLU A 162 19.30 -11.03 -8.40
C GLU A 162 20.72 -10.44 -8.34
N ASP A 163 21.00 -9.47 -9.21
CA ASP A 163 22.25 -8.69 -9.23
C ASP A 163 22.35 -7.64 -8.09
N GLY A 164 21.30 -7.51 -7.27
CA GLY A 164 21.21 -6.55 -6.16
C GLY A 164 20.69 -5.18 -6.55
N GLU A 165 20.41 -4.92 -7.84
CA GLU A 165 19.77 -3.68 -8.26
C GLU A 165 18.32 -3.59 -7.76
N LEU A 166 17.81 -2.36 -7.63
CA LEU A 166 16.50 -2.09 -7.03
C LEU A 166 15.35 -2.79 -7.79
N GLY A 167 15.38 -2.79 -9.12
CA GLY A 167 14.24 -3.19 -9.94
C GLY A 167 13.05 -2.22 -9.80
N ASP A 168 11.94 -2.56 -10.45
CA ASP A 168 10.75 -1.71 -10.49
C ASP A 168 10.04 -1.62 -9.13
N TYR A 169 9.34 -0.48 -8.93
CA TYR A 169 8.51 -0.24 -7.76
C TYR A 169 7.39 0.76 -8.11
N PRO A 170 6.15 0.59 -7.60
CA PRO A 170 5.04 1.49 -7.93
C PRO A 170 5.31 2.97 -7.62
N GLY A 171 6.04 3.27 -6.54
CA GLY A 171 6.46 4.63 -6.17
C GLY A 171 7.74 5.11 -6.86
N GLY A 172 8.30 4.33 -7.79
CA GLY A 172 9.57 4.62 -8.46
C GLY A 172 10.81 4.28 -7.65
N ALA A 173 11.98 4.37 -8.30
CA ALA A 173 13.26 3.98 -7.73
C ALA A 173 13.65 4.80 -6.47
N ALA A 174 13.36 6.10 -6.48
CA ALA A 174 13.68 6.97 -5.34
C ALA A 174 12.91 6.59 -4.08
N ALA A 175 11.60 6.31 -4.19
CA ALA A 175 10.78 5.86 -3.08
C ALA A 175 11.23 4.49 -2.57
N LYS A 176 11.54 3.55 -3.47
CA LYS A 176 12.08 2.23 -3.12
C LYS A 176 13.38 2.33 -2.34
N GLN A 177 14.33 3.13 -2.85
CA GLN A 177 15.61 3.36 -2.18
C GLN A 177 15.42 4.00 -0.78
N HIS A 178 14.50 4.96 -0.67
CA HIS A 178 14.18 5.61 0.60
C HIS A 178 13.68 4.58 1.63
N LEU A 179 12.71 3.74 1.26
CA LEU A 179 12.15 2.69 2.12
C LEU A 179 13.23 1.72 2.60
N LEU A 180 14.07 1.21 1.69
CA LEU A 180 15.17 0.33 2.05
C LEU A 180 16.20 1.01 2.97
N ASN A 181 16.44 2.32 2.80
CA ASN A 181 17.35 3.07 3.66
C ASN A 181 16.77 3.30 5.05
N VAL A 182 15.45 3.58 5.17
CA VAL A 182 14.76 3.68 6.47
C VAL A 182 14.94 2.38 7.25
N GLU A 183 14.68 1.26 6.60
CA GLU A 183 14.77 -0.05 7.24
C GLU A 183 16.20 -0.40 7.65
N ARG A 184 17.20 -0.16 6.77
CA ARG A 184 18.61 -0.41 7.10
C ARG A 184 19.10 0.42 8.27
N ARG A 185 18.75 1.70 8.31
CA ARG A 185 19.15 2.58 9.43
C ARG A 185 18.54 2.13 10.75
N ALA A 186 17.29 1.73 10.76
CA ALA A 186 16.58 1.30 11.96
C ALA A 186 17.08 -0.03 12.55
N ILE A 187 17.81 -0.86 11.78
CA ILE A 187 18.42 -2.09 12.30
C ILE A 187 19.89 -1.90 12.69
N ALA A 188 20.53 -0.83 12.18
CA ALA A 188 21.95 -0.53 12.48
C ALA A 188 22.16 0.30 13.76
N GLY A 189 21.10 0.93 14.27
CA GLY A 189 21.08 1.70 15.53
C GLY A 189 20.38 0.96 16.62
#